data_39d2d73a96f77991c579d57f1a8ff333
#
_entry.id   39d2d73a96f77991c579d57f1a8ff333
#
_cell.length_a   1.000
_cell.length_b   1.000
_cell.length_c   1.000
_cell.angle_alpha   90.00
_cell.angle_beta   90.00
_cell.angle_gamma   90.00
#
_symmetry.space_group_name_H-M   'P 1'
#
loop_
_entity.id
_entity.type
_entity.pdbx_description
1 polymer ?
#
loop_
_entity_poly.entity_id
_entity_poly.type
_entity_poly.pdbx_seq_one_letter_code
_entity_poly.pdbx_strand_id
1 'polypeptide(L)'
;MARHTTPTLLAAIVVCGAGASLAHAAAPLTAAPGARVVTVSPVGTTASEPAIAVNPHEPHEVVAVGGRWAAYSIDAGATFTPVRLTADDHPPLGDVSLAFDDRGRLFLSYLAIQKNGLPGYWGHGTGGNGIWVLRSPDGGKTWDPAPVGVKVWKGDEPDVKLEDMPRIWSDTGATSPHRGNLYMAWIEWQLEQSIILYSRSSDGGETWAAPMRISTRAGLPRDDNGAVVGPIGTVAPDGTIYVIWNEGFNVTLAISKDGGRSFKPSRPIFDVAAPYFGGASGIPGVARCMGFPQVGIDPKLGRLYVTWSDFRNGDVDVFISRSDDHGNTWTAPMRVNNDPIHDGADQFLQWMAVDTTDGSVNVQFYDRRDDPANRLTRVTLARSTDRGESFTNYAWRAESFATDSAFLGDYEWLVALGGRVFGTWAEPAPAGYAVVVPRAPSTVASRAPTIIRVGSADFRAAH
;
A
#
# COMPACT_ATOMS: atom_id res chain seq x y z
N MET A 1 -2.15 -57.18 67.09
CA MET A 1 -1.50 -57.64 65.84
C MET A 1 -2.25 -57.00 64.68
N ALA A 2 -1.74 -55.87 64.18
CA ALA A 2 -2.33 -55.16 63.05
C ALA A 2 -1.40 -55.37 61.84
N ARG A 3 -1.94 -55.89 60.74
CA ARG A 3 -1.23 -56.14 59.50
C ARG A 3 -1.34 -54.87 58.66
N HIS A 4 -0.19 -54.23 58.36
CA HIS A 4 -0.09 -53.16 57.38
C HIS A 4 -0.04 -53.74 55.94
N THR A 5 -0.98 -53.34 55.09
CA THR A 5 -0.92 -53.59 53.66
C THR A 5 -0.50 -52.32 52.94
N THR A 6 0.62 -52.38 52.25
CA THR A 6 1.16 -51.30 51.38
C THR A 6 0.45 -51.33 50.01
N PRO A 7 0.00 -50.23 49.46
CA PRO A 7 -0.51 -50.20 48.09
C PRO A 7 0.62 -49.97 47.08
N THR A 8 0.70 -50.82 46.09
CA THR A 8 1.61 -50.76 44.96
C THR A 8 1.09 -49.70 43.98
N LEU A 9 1.87 -48.66 43.76
CA LEU A 9 1.58 -47.64 42.73
C LEU A 9 1.95 -48.23 41.36
N LEU A 10 0.99 -48.40 40.46
CA LEU A 10 1.23 -48.64 39.04
C LEU A 10 1.49 -47.29 38.36
N ALA A 11 2.73 -47.07 37.89
CA ALA A 11 3.07 -45.93 37.06
C ALA A 11 2.63 -46.23 35.60
N ALA A 12 1.63 -45.49 35.12
CA ALA A 12 1.25 -45.49 33.71
C ALA A 12 2.22 -44.61 32.92
N ILE A 13 3.01 -45.22 32.06
CA ILE A 13 3.85 -44.51 31.09
C ILE A 13 2.95 -44.03 29.95
N VAL A 14 2.69 -42.71 29.92
CA VAL A 14 2.06 -42.05 28.76
C VAL A 14 3.14 -41.81 27.74
N VAL A 15 3.18 -42.63 26.69
CA VAL A 15 4.01 -42.37 25.50
C VAL A 15 3.30 -41.25 24.70
N CYS A 16 3.74 -40.02 24.87
CA CYS A 16 3.42 -38.93 23.93
C CYS A 16 4.11 -39.23 22.59
N GLY A 17 3.36 -39.83 21.67
CA GLY A 17 3.77 -39.89 20.27
C GLY A 17 3.81 -38.46 19.71
N ALA A 18 5.03 -37.91 19.47
CA ALA A 18 5.20 -36.73 18.65
C ALA A 18 4.81 -37.11 17.21
N GLY A 19 3.57 -36.86 16.87
CA GLY A 19 3.11 -36.88 15.49
C GLY A 19 3.82 -35.71 14.78
N ALA A 20 4.87 -36.01 14.00
CA ALA A 20 5.41 -35.05 13.04
C ALA A 20 4.27 -34.75 12.06
N SER A 21 3.65 -33.60 12.19
CA SER A 21 2.79 -33.02 11.15
C SER A 21 3.68 -32.87 9.92
N LEU A 22 3.44 -33.68 8.89
CA LEU A 22 4.01 -33.44 7.57
C LEU A 22 3.42 -32.10 7.09
N ALA A 23 4.20 -31.04 7.25
CA ALA A 23 3.85 -29.78 6.63
C ALA A 23 3.64 -30.06 5.13
N HIS A 24 2.43 -29.90 4.65
CA HIS A 24 2.15 -29.95 3.22
C HIS A 24 2.82 -28.70 2.63
N ALA A 25 3.87 -28.90 1.86
CA ALA A 25 4.46 -27.79 1.11
C ALA A 25 3.38 -27.20 0.20
N ALA A 26 3.29 -25.88 0.17
CA ALA A 26 2.39 -25.19 -0.75
C ALA A 26 2.68 -25.62 -2.19
N ALA A 27 1.64 -25.75 -3.01
CA ALA A 27 1.84 -26.06 -4.43
C ALA A 27 2.64 -24.92 -5.10
N PRO A 28 3.65 -25.26 -5.96
CA PRO A 28 4.41 -24.25 -6.64
C PRO A 28 3.51 -23.31 -7.45
N LEU A 29 3.74 -22.00 -7.33
CA LEU A 29 2.99 -21.02 -8.12
C LEU A 29 3.42 -21.06 -9.58
N THR A 30 2.44 -21.01 -10.48
CA THR A 30 2.70 -20.75 -11.90
C THR A 30 2.95 -19.26 -12.13
N ALA A 31 3.70 -18.93 -13.18
CA ALA A 31 3.84 -17.53 -13.59
C ALA A 31 2.48 -16.96 -14.02
N ALA A 32 2.24 -15.69 -13.75
CA ALA A 32 1.06 -15.00 -14.28
C ALA A 32 1.11 -14.98 -15.83
N PRO A 33 -0.04 -15.06 -16.52
CA PRO A 33 -0.09 -15.03 -17.98
C PRO A 33 0.63 -13.80 -18.55
N GLY A 34 1.56 -13.99 -19.48
CA GLY A 34 2.34 -12.94 -20.10
C GLY A 34 3.25 -12.16 -19.14
N ALA A 35 3.55 -12.72 -17.95
CA ALA A 35 4.31 -12.04 -16.92
C ALA A 35 5.68 -11.55 -17.40
N ARG A 36 5.99 -10.30 -17.09
CA ARG A 36 7.30 -9.66 -17.26
C ARG A 36 7.65 -8.90 -16.03
N VAL A 37 8.95 -8.83 -15.71
CA VAL A 37 9.46 -8.00 -14.60
C VAL A 37 10.64 -7.17 -15.12
N VAL A 38 10.56 -5.87 -14.96
CA VAL A 38 11.60 -4.93 -15.37
C VAL A 38 12.06 -4.06 -14.19
N THR A 39 13.35 -3.68 -14.21
CA THR A 39 13.86 -2.66 -13.28
C THR A 39 13.56 -1.29 -13.85
N VAL A 40 12.92 -0.44 -13.05
CA VAL A 40 12.57 0.93 -13.47
C VAL A 40 13.39 2.00 -12.75
N SER A 41 14.06 1.66 -11.64
CA SER A 41 15.01 2.57 -10.98
C SER A 41 16.12 2.95 -11.93
N PRO A 42 16.41 4.24 -12.12
CA PRO A 42 17.62 4.68 -12.83
C PRO A 42 18.87 4.14 -12.15
N VAL A 43 19.86 3.75 -12.94
CA VAL A 43 21.14 3.22 -12.43
C VAL A 43 21.76 4.18 -11.43
N GLY A 44 22.23 3.67 -10.30
CA GLY A 44 22.84 4.46 -9.25
C GLY A 44 21.86 5.16 -8.29
N THR A 45 20.56 4.92 -8.41
CA THR A 45 19.55 5.43 -7.46
C THR A 45 19.11 4.34 -6.50
N THR A 46 18.58 4.78 -5.35
CA THR A 46 17.87 3.90 -4.40
C THR A 46 16.51 4.49 -4.12
N ALA A 47 15.48 3.65 -4.04
CA ALA A 47 14.12 4.05 -3.72
C ALA A 47 13.35 2.89 -3.07
N SER A 48 12.37 3.27 -2.26
CA SER A 48 11.34 2.40 -1.69
C SER A 48 9.98 3.09 -1.89
N GLU A 49 8.90 2.45 -1.49
CA GLU A 49 7.57 3.08 -1.50
C GLU A 49 7.17 3.59 -2.89
N PRO A 50 7.17 2.71 -3.90
CA PRO A 50 6.83 3.11 -5.25
C PRO A 50 5.33 3.31 -5.43
N ALA A 51 4.96 4.09 -6.46
CA ALA A 51 3.59 4.17 -6.97
C ALA A 51 3.57 3.85 -8.47
N ILE A 52 2.43 3.33 -8.95
CA ILE A 52 2.20 3.04 -10.36
C ILE A 52 0.78 3.45 -10.77
N ALA A 53 0.62 3.95 -11.98
CA ALA A 53 -0.67 4.29 -12.56
C ALA A 53 -0.73 3.87 -14.03
N VAL A 54 -1.94 3.53 -14.50
CA VAL A 54 -2.23 3.24 -15.90
C VAL A 54 -3.20 4.28 -16.45
N ASN A 55 -2.95 4.76 -17.67
CA ASN A 55 -3.81 5.74 -18.31
C ASN A 55 -5.17 5.09 -18.64
N PRO A 56 -6.30 5.63 -18.13
CA PRO A 56 -7.61 5.04 -18.35
C PRO A 56 -8.07 5.05 -19.81
N HIS A 57 -7.51 5.94 -20.66
CA HIS A 57 -7.82 6.03 -22.07
C HIS A 57 -6.84 5.24 -22.96
N GLU A 58 -5.61 5.05 -22.49
CA GLU A 58 -4.52 4.40 -23.20
C GLU A 58 -3.90 3.31 -22.32
N PRO A 59 -4.51 2.10 -22.24
CA PRO A 59 -4.10 1.05 -21.29
C PRO A 59 -2.68 0.49 -21.50
N HIS A 60 -1.98 0.95 -22.54
CA HIS A 60 -0.57 0.66 -22.77
C HIS A 60 0.38 1.73 -22.20
N GLU A 61 -0.17 2.89 -21.80
CA GLU A 61 0.60 3.91 -21.08
C GLU A 61 0.58 3.66 -19.56
N VAL A 62 1.77 3.42 -19.01
CA VAL A 62 1.97 3.10 -17.59
C VAL A 62 3.06 4.00 -17.04
N VAL A 63 2.87 4.53 -15.84
CA VAL A 63 3.85 5.37 -15.17
C VAL A 63 4.13 4.82 -13.78
N ALA A 64 5.41 4.61 -13.46
CA ALA A 64 5.90 4.26 -12.13
C ALA A 64 6.74 5.42 -11.57
N VAL A 65 6.68 5.62 -10.25
CA VAL A 65 7.43 6.66 -9.54
C VAL A 65 8.12 6.05 -8.33
N GLY A 66 9.34 6.51 -8.06
CA GLY A 66 10.08 6.18 -6.85
C GLY A 66 10.98 7.35 -6.42
N GLY A 67 10.63 8.02 -5.32
CA GLY A 67 11.38 9.18 -4.85
C GLY A 67 11.40 10.34 -5.86
N ARG A 68 12.59 10.69 -6.37
CA ARG A 68 12.80 11.87 -7.25
C ARG A 68 12.79 11.55 -8.75
N TRP A 69 12.29 10.41 -9.15
CA TRP A 69 12.20 10.03 -10.55
C TRP A 69 10.85 9.37 -10.86
N ALA A 70 10.44 9.54 -12.10
CA ALA A 70 9.36 8.78 -12.70
C ALA A 70 9.92 7.94 -13.85
N ALA A 71 9.19 6.94 -14.28
CA ALA A 71 9.48 6.21 -15.51
C ALA A 71 8.15 5.91 -16.22
N TYR A 72 8.05 6.25 -17.51
CA TYR A 72 6.87 5.99 -18.30
C TYR A 72 7.10 4.89 -19.33
N SER A 73 6.06 4.14 -19.61
CA SER A 73 5.97 3.12 -20.64
C SER A 73 4.84 3.46 -21.61
N ILE A 74 5.04 3.16 -22.90
CA ILE A 74 4.02 3.27 -23.96
C ILE A 74 3.76 1.91 -24.63
N ASP A 75 4.27 0.83 -24.05
CA ASP A 75 4.23 -0.52 -24.58
C ASP A 75 3.73 -1.54 -23.54
N ALA A 76 2.80 -1.12 -22.69
CA ALA A 76 2.20 -1.93 -21.65
C ALA A 76 3.23 -2.50 -20.64
N GLY A 77 4.20 -1.69 -20.24
CA GLY A 77 5.18 -2.04 -19.24
C GLY A 77 6.31 -2.96 -19.75
N ALA A 78 6.46 -3.13 -21.05
CA ALA A 78 7.57 -3.92 -21.60
C ALA A 78 8.90 -3.17 -21.49
N THR A 79 8.88 -1.84 -21.69
CA THR A 79 10.03 -0.95 -21.49
C THR A 79 9.61 0.32 -20.76
N PHE A 80 10.55 0.95 -20.05
CA PHE A 80 10.32 2.21 -19.35
C PHE A 80 11.42 3.22 -19.66
N THR A 81 11.01 4.47 -19.86
CA THR A 81 11.90 5.61 -20.04
C THR A 81 11.92 6.43 -18.75
N PRO A 82 13.08 6.59 -18.07
CA PRO A 82 13.16 7.34 -16.83
C PRO A 82 13.09 8.85 -17.08
N VAL A 83 12.43 9.57 -16.17
CA VAL A 83 12.31 11.02 -16.15
C VAL A 83 12.68 11.52 -14.75
N ARG A 84 13.58 12.51 -14.67
CA ARG A 84 13.86 13.16 -13.40
C ARG A 84 12.73 14.12 -13.03
N LEU A 85 12.19 14.00 -11.84
CA LEU A 85 11.24 14.94 -11.29
C LEU A 85 12.00 16.17 -10.79
N THR A 86 11.69 17.31 -11.38
CA THR A 86 12.17 18.63 -10.95
C THR A 86 10.98 19.35 -10.33
N ALA A 87 11.12 19.76 -9.10
CA ALA A 87 10.07 20.43 -8.33
C ALA A 87 10.71 21.59 -7.57
N ASP A 88 11.36 22.47 -8.28
CA ASP A 88 12.03 23.67 -7.77
C ASP A 88 12.56 23.52 -6.32
N ASP A 89 11.96 24.26 -5.37
CA ASP A 89 12.40 24.24 -3.96
C ASP A 89 11.78 23.11 -3.13
N HIS A 90 10.84 22.31 -3.70
CA HIS A 90 10.08 21.28 -3.00
C HIS A 90 10.17 19.92 -3.69
N PRO A 91 11.37 19.35 -3.84
CA PRO A 91 11.54 18.06 -4.52
C PRO A 91 10.86 16.94 -3.75
N PRO A 92 10.28 15.93 -4.44
CA PRO A 92 9.72 14.76 -3.79
C PRO A 92 10.74 14.11 -2.86
N LEU A 93 10.35 13.87 -1.60
CA LEU A 93 11.16 13.18 -0.61
C LEU A 93 10.73 11.72 -0.45
N GLY A 94 9.43 11.45 -0.41
CA GLY A 94 8.83 10.14 -0.24
C GLY A 94 7.31 10.20 -0.31
N ASP A 95 6.68 9.10 0.05
CA ASP A 95 5.23 8.92 0.14
C ASP A 95 4.48 9.29 -1.13
N VAL A 96 5.02 8.82 -2.25
CA VAL A 96 4.47 9.13 -3.57
C VAL A 96 3.15 8.41 -3.81
N SER A 97 2.20 9.09 -4.47
CA SER A 97 0.94 8.50 -4.91
C SER A 97 0.52 9.08 -6.25
N LEU A 98 0.00 8.25 -7.15
CA LEU A 98 -0.33 8.61 -8.53
C LEU A 98 -1.82 8.45 -8.80
N ALA A 99 -2.39 9.38 -9.58
CA ALA A 99 -3.72 9.26 -10.13
C ALA A 99 -3.80 9.87 -11.52
N PHE A 100 -4.39 9.15 -12.49
CA PHE A 100 -4.90 9.74 -13.72
C PHE A 100 -6.30 10.30 -13.49
N ASP A 101 -6.60 11.44 -14.09
CA ASP A 101 -7.98 11.93 -14.14
C ASP A 101 -8.75 11.39 -15.38
N ASP A 102 -10.01 11.80 -15.50
CA ASP A 102 -10.88 11.44 -16.59
C ASP A 102 -10.50 12.03 -17.96
N ARG A 103 -9.44 12.84 -18.03
CA ARG A 103 -8.88 13.46 -19.24
C ARG A 103 -7.52 12.89 -19.61
N GLY A 104 -7.01 11.94 -18.84
CA GLY A 104 -5.69 11.36 -19.04
C GLY A 104 -4.53 12.22 -18.55
N ARG A 105 -4.80 13.25 -17.72
CA ARG A 105 -3.74 14.01 -17.03
C ARG A 105 -3.30 13.23 -15.80
N LEU A 106 -2.00 13.24 -15.52
CA LEU A 106 -1.44 12.50 -14.40
C LEU A 106 -1.05 13.45 -13.26
N PHE A 107 -1.37 13.05 -12.05
CA PHE A 107 -1.07 13.78 -10.82
C PHE A 107 -0.21 12.91 -9.90
N LEU A 108 0.84 13.51 -9.35
CA LEU A 108 1.72 12.92 -8.35
C LEU A 108 1.60 13.71 -7.07
N SER A 109 1.06 13.11 -6.01
CA SER A 109 1.17 13.68 -4.66
C SER A 109 2.40 13.12 -3.94
N TYR A 110 2.99 13.94 -3.07
CA TYR A 110 4.19 13.56 -2.34
C TYR A 110 4.42 14.45 -1.10
N LEU A 111 5.24 13.94 -0.19
CA LEU A 111 5.77 14.68 0.95
C LEU A 111 7.06 15.42 0.53
N ALA A 112 7.17 16.70 0.89
CA ALA A 112 8.43 17.44 0.85
C ALA A 112 8.75 18.06 2.21
N ILE A 113 10.04 18.02 2.57
CA ILE A 113 10.57 18.65 3.80
C ILE A 113 11.68 19.61 3.39
N GLN A 114 11.66 20.83 3.93
CA GLN A 114 12.69 21.84 3.66
C GLN A 114 14.02 21.44 4.30
N LYS A 115 15.13 21.81 3.65
CA LYS A 115 16.51 21.45 4.05
C LYS A 115 16.88 21.81 5.49
N ASN A 116 16.22 22.81 6.09
CA ASN A 116 16.55 23.35 7.40
C ASN A 116 15.72 22.76 8.54
N GLY A 117 14.83 21.82 8.24
CA GLY A 117 13.94 21.19 9.19
C GLY A 117 14.13 19.70 9.19
N LEU A 118 15.02 19.18 10.03
CA LEU A 118 14.97 17.80 10.40
C LEU A 118 13.85 17.63 11.42
N PRO A 119 12.91 16.71 11.20
CA PRO A 119 12.00 16.33 12.26
C PRO A 119 12.83 15.77 13.42
N GLY A 120 12.92 16.51 14.49
CA GLY A 120 13.61 16.04 15.70
C GLY A 120 12.91 14.83 16.29
N TYR A 121 11.61 14.77 16.15
CA TYR A 121 10.72 13.69 16.56
C TYR A 121 9.34 13.93 15.92
N TRP A 122 8.57 12.89 15.66
CA TRP A 122 7.23 12.96 15.08
C TRP A 122 6.39 14.08 15.69
N GLY A 123 6.05 15.10 14.89
CA GLY A 123 5.28 16.26 15.32
C GLY A 123 6.01 17.30 16.18
N HIS A 124 7.29 17.13 16.47
CA HIS A 124 8.09 18.09 17.26
C HIS A 124 9.17 18.76 16.42
N GLY A 125 9.13 20.08 16.35
CA GLY A 125 10.22 20.87 15.80
C GLY A 125 10.57 20.57 14.36
N THR A 126 9.60 20.12 13.57
CA THR A 126 9.76 19.98 12.15
C THR A 126 9.91 21.36 11.54
N GLY A 127 10.95 21.55 10.73
CA GLY A 127 11.00 22.69 9.83
C GLY A 127 9.88 22.66 8.81
N GLY A 128 9.95 23.53 7.82
CA GLY A 128 8.98 23.57 6.73
C GLY A 128 8.79 22.20 6.09
N ASN A 129 7.56 21.79 5.96
CA ASN A 129 7.15 20.54 5.34
C ASN A 129 5.76 20.68 4.72
N GLY A 130 5.34 19.71 3.95
CA GLY A 130 3.98 19.74 3.40
C GLY A 130 3.71 18.67 2.38
N ILE A 131 2.47 18.69 1.94
CA ILE A 131 1.95 17.86 0.86
C ILE A 131 1.86 18.71 -0.41
N TRP A 132 2.41 18.16 -1.47
CA TRP A 132 2.51 18.81 -2.76
C TRP A 132 1.98 17.93 -3.88
N VAL A 133 1.58 18.57 -4.99
CA VAL A 133 1.14 17.88 -6.21
C VAL A 133 1.91 18.39 -7.41
N LEU A 134 2.57 17.49 -8.14
CA LEU A 134 3.06 17.70 -9.49
C LEU A 134 2.05 17.22 -10.52
N ARG A 135 2.02 17.87 -11.68
CA ARG A 135 1.10 17.57 -12.78
C ARG A 135 1.88 17.20 -14.03
N SER A 136 1.38 16.23 -14.77
CA SER A 136 1.86 15.88 -16.10
C SER A 136 0.70 15.88 -17.08
N PRO A 137 0.76 16.64 -18.17
CA PRO A 137 -0.30 16.72 -19.18
C PRO A 137 -0.24 15.58 -20.21
N ASP A 138 0.84 14.79 -20.24
CA ASP A 138 1.22 13.91 -21.33
C ASP A 138 1.57 12.48 -20.87
N GLY A 139 0.96 12.02 -19.78
CA GLY A 139 1.14 10.65 -19.29
C GLY A 139 2.52 10.39 -18.66
N GLY A 140 3.09 11.37 -17.98
CA GLY A 140 4.34 11.23 -17.23
C GLY A 140 5.61 11.48 -18.05
N LYS A 141 5.49 11.88 -19.31
CA LYS A 141 6.63 12.17 -20.19
C LYS A 141 7.29 13.52 -19.83
N THR A 142 6.46 14.52 -19.49
CA THR A 142 6.89 15.80 -18.93
C THR A 142 6.11 16.13 -17.66
N TRP A 143 6.70 16.95 -16.81
CA TRP A 143 6.11 17.35 -15.53
C TRP A 143 6.22 18.88 -15.36
N ASP A 144 5.15 19.50 -14.86
CA ASP A 144 5.16 20.90 -14.47
C ASP A 144 6.20 21.10 -13.34
N PRO A 145 7.20 21.95 -13.50
CA PRO A 145 8.21 22.16 -12.47
C PRO A 145 7.69 22.91 -11.24
N ALA A 146 6.53 23.57 -11.35
CA ALA A 146 5.91 24.32 -10.27
C ALA A 146 4.86 23.46 -9.53
N PRO A 147 5.21 22.81 -8.40
CA PRO A 147 4.28 22.00 -7.65
C PRO A 147 3.23 22.87 -6.94
N VAL A 148 2.03 22.32 -6.80
CA VAL A 148 0.94 22.96 -6.06
C VAL A 148 0.94 22.45 -4.62
N GLY A 149 1.08 23.35 -3.63
CA GLY A 149 0.99 23.01 -2.22
C GLY A 149 -0.46 22.79 -1.80
N VAL A 150 -0.77 21.64 -1.18
CA VAL A 150 -2.10 21.33 -0.65
C VAL A 150 -2.20 21.73 0.81
N LYS A 151 -1.22 21.37 1.60
CA LYS A 151 -1.02 21.81 2.99
C LYS A 151 0.47 22.00 3.22
N VAL A 152 0.86 23.20 3.61
CA VAL A 152 2.27 23.57 3.72
C VAL A 152 2.52 24.32 5.02
N TRP A 153 3.58 23.93 5.71
CA TRP A 153 4.18 24.60 6.86
C TRP A 153 5.50 25.24 6.42
N LYS A 154 5.70 26.52 6.70
CA LYS A 154 6.94 27.24 6.36
C LYS A 154 8.07 26.98 7.34
N GLY A 155 7.75 26.49 8.55
CA GLY A 155 8.70 26.12 9.57
C GLY A 155 9.01 27.24 10.58
N ASP A 156 8.46 28.41 10.41
CA ASP A 156 8.54 29.56 11.35
C ASP A 156 7.21 29.81 12.08
N GLU A 157 6.18 29.03 11.76
CA GLU A 157 4.91 29.08 12.46
C GLU A 157 5.00 28.40 13.83
N PRO A 158 4.22 28.84 14.81
CA PRO A 158 4.06 28.08 16.06
C PRO A 158 3.35 26.75 15.78
N ASP A 159 3.76 25.70 16.48
CA ASP A 159 3.12 24.38 16.42
C ASP A 159 3.12 23.72 15.02
N VAL A 160 4.22 23.82 14.26
CA VAL A 160 4.38 23.12 12.98
C VAL A 160 4.06 21.64 13.17
N LYS A 161 3.18 21.11 12.32
CA LYS A 161 2.81 19.69 12.26
C LYS A 161 3.61 19.00 11.17
N LEU A 162 3.65 17.68 11.20
CA LEU A 162 4.18 16.89 10.09
C LEU A 162 3.02 16.35 9.26
N GLU A 163 3.00 16.72 7.99
CA GLU A 163 2.08 16.16 7.00
C GLU A 163 2.74 14.94 6.34
N ASP A 164 2.03 13.80 6.26
CA ASP A 164 2.63 12.52 5.94
C ASP A 164 1.70 11.62 5.12
N MET A 165 2.24 10.76 4.28
CA MET A 165 1.53 9.73 3.51
C MET A 165 0.33 10.25 2.69
N PRO A 166 0.49 11.23 1.79
CA PRO A 166 -0.62 11.67 0.95
C PRO A 166 -1.03 10.56 -0.02
N ARG A 167 -2.33 10.32 -0.13
CA ARG A 167 -2.92 9.43 -1.14
C ARG A 167 -3.88 10.22 -1.98
N ILE A 168 -3.60 10.29 -3.29
CA ILE A 168 -4.42 10.99 -4.28
C ILE A 168 -5.23 10.00 -5.11
N TRP A 169 -6.47 10.31 -5.37
CA TRP A 169 -7.34 9.59 -6.30
C TRP A 169 -8.25 10.56 -7.04
N SER A 170 -8.86 10.10 -8.13
CA SER A 170 -9.70 10.90 -9.01
C SER A 170 -11.10 10.30 -9.15
N ASP A 171 -12.05 11.15 -9.45
CA ASP A 171 -13.39 10.74 -9.88
C ASP A 171 -13.42 10.58 -11.41
N THR A 172 -13.31 9.35 -11.87
CA THR A 172 -13.42 9.00 -13.29
C THR A 172 -14.79 8.41 -13.64
N GLY A 173 -15.73 8.39 -12.70
CA GLY A 173 -17.06 7.81 -12.87
C GLY A 173 -17.85 8.51 -13.99
N ALA A 174 -18.29 7.74 -15.00
CA ALA A 174 -19.00 8.30 -16.16
C ALA A 174 -20.32 8.99 -15.79
N THR A 175 -20.95 8.58 -14.70
CA THR A 175 -22.24 9.11 -14.21
C THR A 175 -22.10 9.97 -12.96
N SER A 176 -20.89 10.15 -12.46
CA SER A 176 -20.64 10.96 -11.26
C SER A 176 -20.93 12.44 -11.54
N PRO A 177 -21.68 13.12 -10.66
CA PRO A 177 -21.86 14.57 -10.72
C PRO A 177 -20.57 15.35 -10.37
N HIS A 178 -19.53 14.66 -9.93
CA HIS A 178 -18.26 15.22 -9.50
C HIS A 178 -17.09 14.73 -10.36
N ARG A 179 -17.38 14.15 -11.52
CA ARG A 179 -16.40 13.65 -12.47
C ARG A 179 -15.32 14.69 -12.78
N GLY A 180 -14.06 14.26 -12.76
CA GLY A 180 -12.89 15.11 -12.95
C GLY A 180 -12.36 15.78 -11.69
N ASN A 181 -13.04 15.63 -10.54
CA ASN A 181 -12.50 16.05 -9.26
C ASN A 181 -11.33 15.14 -8.84
N LEU A 182 -10.39 15.77 -8.12
CA LEU A 182 -9.32 15.09 -7.43
C LEU A 182 -9.56 15.15 -5.93
N TYR A 183 -9.17 14.09 -5.25
CA TYR A 183 -9.33 13.92 -3.82
C TYR A 183 -8.02 13.45 -3.22
N MET A 184 -7.76 13.85 -1.99
CA MET A 184 -6.56 13.46 -1.27
C MET A 184 -6.86 13.29 0.21
N ALA A 185 -6.29 12.26 0.83
CA ALA A 185 -6.24 12.12 2.27
C ALA A 185 -4.80 11.86 2.71
N TRP A 186 -4.45 12.29 3.92
CA TRP A 186 -3.12 12.13 4.48
C TRP A 186 -3.17 12.14 6.00
N ILE A 187 -2.04 11.84 6.65
CA ILE A 187 -1.87 11.90 8.09
C ILE A 187 -1.31 13.27 8.47
N GLU A 188 -1.88 13.90 9.48
CA GLU A 188 -1.24 15.00 10.20
C GLU A 188 -0.78 14.49 11.57
N TRP A 189 0.54 14.48 11.76
CA TRP A 189 1.17 14.18 13.03
C TRP A 189 1.28 15.44 13.85
N GLN A 190 0.63 15.42 15.02
CA GLN A 190 0.66 16.49 16.00
C GLN A 190 1.42 16.04 17.25
N LEU A 191 1.71 16.95 18.16
CA LEU A 191 2.45 16.66 19.39
C LEU A 191 1.84 15.55 20.24
N GLU A 192 0.53 15.52 20.34
CA GLU A 192 -0.21 14.63 21.24
C GLU A 192 -1.13 13.64 20.51
N GLN A 193 -1.25 13.75 19.20
CA GLN A 193 -2.17 12.92 18.43
C GLN A 193 -1.79 12.80 16.94
N SER A 194 -2.35 11.80 16.28
CA SER A 194 -2.42 11.69 14.82
C SER A 194 -3.87 11.80 14.36
N ILE A 195 -4.09 12.43 13.20
CA ILE A 195 -5.42 12.59 12.60
C ILE A 195 -5.36 12.39 11.10
N ILE A 196 -6.49 12.05 10.48
CA ILE A 196 -6.62 12.01 9.03
C ILE A 196 -7.23 13.32 8.54
N LEU A 197 -6.48 14.00 7.67
CA LEU A 197 -6.94 15.16 6.91
C LEU A 197 -7.33 14.76 5.51
N TYR A 198 -8.15 15.59 4.90
CA TYR A 198 -8.67 15.41 3.55
C TYR A 198 -8.78 16.77 2.85
N SER A 199 -8.53 16.78 1.54
CA SER A 199 -8.80 17.91 0.66
C SER A 199 -9.27 17.46 -0.70
N ARG A 200 -9.81 18.38 -1.49
CA ARG A 200 -10.29 18.15 -2.85
C ARG A 200 -9.95 19.29 -3.77
N SER A 201 -9.81 18.98 -5.05
CA SER A 201 -9.72 19.94 -6.15
C SER A 201 -10.83 19.68 -7.16
N SER A 202 -11.43 20.74 -7.71
CA SER A 202 -12.44 20.65 -8.75
C SER A 202 -12.03 21.38 -10.05
N ASP A 203 -10.79 21.84 -10.13
CA ASP A 203 -10.22 22.60 -11.24
C ASP A 203 -9.01 21.92 -11.90
N GLY A 204 -8.85 20.60 -11.65
CA GLY A 204 -7.74 19.83 -12.21
C GLY A 204 -6.41 20.04 -11.47
N GLY A 205 -6.48 20.18 -10.16
CA GLY A 205 -5.32 20.29 -9.29
C GLY A 205 -4.66 21.67 -9.27
N GLU A 206 -5.32 22.69 -9.84
CA GLU A 206 -4.78 24.07 -9.80
C GLU A 206 -4.93 24.67 -8.41
N THR A 207 -6.07 24.42 -7.76
CA THR A 207 -6.30 24.80 -6.37
C THR A 207 -6.90 23.65 -5.57
N TRP A 208 -6.69 23.70 -4.25
CA TRP A 208 -7.18 22.71 -3.31
C TRP A 208 -8.02 23.38 -2.22
N ALA A 209 -9.11 22.75 -1.84
CA ALA A 209 -9.94 23.22 -0.74
C ALA A 209 -9.14 23.19 0.58
N ALA A 210 -9.53 24.05 1.53
CA ALA A 210 -8.93 24.00 2.87
C ALA A 210 -9.05 22.59 3.46
N PRO A 211 -7.97 22.02 4.05
CA PRO A 211 -8.01 20.72 4.66
C PRO A 211 -9.09 20.58 5.72
N MET A 212 -9.78 19.45 5.74
CA MET A 212 -10.73 19.09 6.79
C MET A 212 -10.33 17.78 7.46
N ARG A 213 -10.52 17.69 8.76
CA ARG A 213 -10.36 16.43 9.49
C ARG A 213 -11.54 15.50 9.18
N ILE A 214 -11.24 14.24 8.81
CA ILE A 214 -12.26 13.21 8.55
C ILE A 214 -12.23 12.06 9.55
N SER A 215 -11.15 11.91 10.33
CA SER A 215 -11.10 10.96 11.45
C SER A 215 -11.90 11.49 12.63
N THR A 216 -12.95 10.78 13.05
CA THR A 216 -13.77 11.17 14.21
C THR A 216 -12.96 11.06 15.50
N ARG A 217 -12.16 10.01 15.63
CA ARG A 217 -11.21 9.85 16.72
C ARG A 217 -9.80 10.25 16.29
N ALA A 218 -8.94 10.54 17.24
CA ALA A 218 -7.51 10.72 17.01
C ALA A 218 -6.76 9.46 17.47
N GLY A 219 -5.62 9.21 16.86
CA GLY A 219 -4.68 8.19 17.29
C GLY A 219 -3.54 8.78 18.13
N LEU A 220 -2.63 7.94 18.58
CA LEU A 220 -1.41 8.33 19.26
C LEU A 220 -0.43 9.03 18.28
N PRO A 221 0.43 9.93 18.78
CA PRO A 221 1.35 10.71 17.95
C PRO A 221 2.61 9.91 17.61
N ARG A 222 2.49 8.66 17.20
CA ARG A 222 3.61 7.79 16.88
C ARG A 222 3.17 6.72 15.88
N ASP A 223 4.10 6.34 15.03
CA ASP A 223 3.93 5.40 13.95
C ASP A 223 3.90 3.94 14.47
N ASP A 224 2.81 3.60 15.13
CA ASP A 224 2.55 2.27 15.68
C ASP A 224 1.04 1.96 15.73
N ASN A 225 0.71 0.82 16.37
CA ASN A 225 -0.67 0.32 16.51
C ASN A 225 -1.66 1.28 17.18
N GLY A 226 -1.21 2.36 17.77
CA GLY A 226 -2.08 3.34 18.42
C GLY A 226 -2.43 4.55 17.54
N ALA A 227 -1.80 4.69 16.40
CA ALA A 227 -2.01 5.81 15.48
C ALA A 227 -3.27 5.66 14.61
N VAL A 228 -3.67 6.74 13.94
CA VAL A 228 -4.53 6.70 12.75
C VAL A 228 -3.63 6.88 11.54
N VAL A 229 -3.53 5.85 10.69
CA VAL A 229 -2.52 5.78 9.62
C VAL A 229 -3.03 5.08 8.36
N GLY A 230 -2.35 5.32 7.23
CA GLY A 230 -2.59 4.62 5.96
C GLY A 230 -3.94 4.96 5.31
N PRO A 231 -4.32 6.23 5.18
CA PRO A 231 -5.57 6.58 4.51
C PRO A 231 -5.49 6.25 3.02
N ILE A 232 -6.57 5.70 2.49
CA ILE A 232 -6.75 5.50 1.05
C ILE A 232 -8.22 5.63 0.69
N GLY A 233 -8.52 6.11 -0.52
CA GLY A 233 -9.89 6.33 -0.95
C GLY A 233 -10.21 5.77 -2.32
N THR A 234 -11.52 5.61 -2.57
CA THR A 234 -12.10 5.27 -3.87
C THR A 234 -13.40 6.03 -4.08
N VAL A 235 -13.84 6.12 -5.33
CA VAL A 235 -15.09 6.80 -5.71
C VAL A 235 -16.01 5.82 -6.42
N ALA A 236 -17.25 5.77 -5.98
CA ALA A 236 -18.30 5.01 -6.66
C ALA A 236 -18.81 5.73 -7.91
N PRO A 237 -19.47 5.03 -8.84
CA PRO A 237 -20.01 5.63 -10.06
C PRO A 237 -21.00 6.78 -9.82
N ASP A 238 -21.66 6.82 -8.67
CA ASP A 238 -22.58 7.88 -8.26
C ASP A 238 -21.88 9.10 -7.62
N GLY A 239 -20.54 9.08 -7.54
CA GLY A 239 -19.73 10.12 -6.90
C GLY A 239 -19.61 9.99 -5.38
N THR A 240 -20.12 8.92 -4.77
CA THR A 240 -19.89 8.62 -3.35
C THR A 240 -18.43 8.28 -3.11
N ILE A 241 -17.81 8.96 -2.15
CA ILE A 241 -16.41 8.77 -1.77
C ILE A 241 -16.35 7.88 -0.52
N TYR A 242 -15.47 6.88 -0.55
CA TYR A 242 -15.14 6.01 0.56
C TYR A 242 -13.67 6.18 0.89
N VAL A 243 -13.35 6.50 2.14
CA VAL A 243 -11.97 6.61 2.63
C VAL A 243 -11.82 5.69 3.83
N ILE A 244 -10.81 4.84 3.80
CA ILE A 244 -10.49 3.93 4.91
C ILE A 244 -9.09 4.20 5.44
N TRP A 245 -8.82 3.77 6.67
CA TRP A 245 -7.52 3.83 7.34
C TRP A 245 -7.47 2.85 8.52
N ASN A 246 -6.28 2.59 9.05
CA ASN A 246 -6.12 1.94 10.33
C ASN A 246 -6.34 2.93 11.48
N GLU A 247 -7.16 2.56 12.45
CA GLU A 247 -7.39 3.29 13.69
C GLU A 247 -7.21 2.32 14.87
N GLY A 248 -6.01 2.29 15.43
CA GLY A 248 -5.63 1.25 16.37
C GLY A 248 -5.69 -0.13 15.70
N PHE A 249 -6.46 -1.03 16.31
CA PHE A 249 -6.69 -2.39 15.79
C PHE A 249 -7.95 -2.51 14.93
N ASN A 250 -8.37 -1.44 14.28
CA ASN A 250 -9.55 -1.45 13.45
C ASN A 250 -9.24 -0.87 12.06
N VAL A 251 -9.91 -1.38 11.03
CA VAL A 251 -10.12 -0.64 9.80
C VAL A 251 -11.33 0.26 9.98
N THR A 252 -11.16 1.54 9.73
CA THR A 252 -12.17 2.58 9.91
C THR A 252 -12.56 3.17 8.55
N LEU A 253 -13.85 3.50 8.39
CA LEU A 253 -14.43 4.00 7.15
C LEU A 253 -15.10 5.36 7.37
N ALA A 254 -14.81 6.32 6.47
CA ALA A 254 -15.54 7.58 6.31
C ALA A 254 -16.20 7.62 4.93
N ILE A 255 -17.41 8.21 4.84
CA ILE A 255 -18.20 8.28 3.62
C ILE A 255 -18.64 9.72 3.36
N SER A 256 -18.45 10.19 2.12
CA SER A 256 -19.01 11.44 1.61
C SER A 256 -19.94 11.18 0.43
N LYS A 257 -21.09 11.86 0.39
CA LYS A 257 -22.08 11.77 -0.68
C LYS A 257 -22.27 13.09 -1.45
N ASP A 258 -21.44 14.07 -1.17
CA ASP A 258 -21.56 15.43 -1.70
C ASP A 258 -20.30 15.92 -2.44
N GLY A 259 -19.50 14.97 -2.96
CA GLY A 259 -18.24 15.26 -3.65
C GLY A 259 -17.13 15.73 -2.71
N GLY A 260 -17.12 15.22 -1.49
CA GLY A 260 -16.09 15.53 -0.48
C GLY A 260 -16.25 16.89 0.18
N ARG A 261 -17.45 17.49 0.15
CA ARG A 261 -17.71 18.73 0.90
C ARG A 261 -17.94 18.48 2.38
N SER A 262 -18.46 17.30 2.70
CA SER A 262 -18.63 16.82 4.07
C SER A 262 -18.50 15.30 4.14
N PHE A 263 -18.17 14.80 5.33
CA PHE A 263 -18.13 13.37 5.64
C PHE A 263 -19.05 13.06 6.81
N LYS A 264 -19.68 11.89 6.76
CA LYS A 264 -20.33 11.33 7.95
C LYS A 264 -19.25 10.97 8.98
N PRO A 265 -19.57 10.95 10.28
CA PRO A 265 -18.65 10.46 11.30
C PRO A 265 -18.06 9.09 10.89
N SER A 266 -16.75 8.98 10.96
CA SER A 266 -16.05 7.73 10.64
C SER A 266 -16.39 6.65 11.67
N ARG A 267 -16.38 5.39 11.24
CA ARG A 267 -16.73 4.23 12.07
C ARG A 267 -15.84 3.04 11.76
N PRO A 268 -15.48 2.21 12.76
CA PRO A 268 -14.83 0.95 12.51
C PRO A 268 -15.75 0.02 11.70
N ILE A 269 -15.15 -0.78 10.82
CA ILE A 269 -15.85 -1.77 9.98
C ILE A 269 -15.46 -3.20 10.33
N PHE A 270 -14.22 -3.45 10.75
CA PHE A 270 -13.77 -4.74 11.30
C PHE A 270 -12.44 -4.60 12.06
N ASP A 271 -12.15 -5.61 12.87
CA ASP A 271 -10.93 -5.69 13.67
C ASP A 271 -9.77 -6.28 12.87
N VAL A 272 -8.57 -5.82 13.16
CA VAL A 272 -7.29 -6.32 12.66
C VAL A 272 -6.56 -6.99 13.80
N ALA A 273 -6.10 -8.21 13.60
CA ALA A 273 -5.31 -8.93 14.60
C ALA A 273 -3.84 -8.46 14.51
N ALA A 274 -3.45 -7.58 15.43
CA ALA A 274 -2.09 -7.07 15.52
C ALA A 274 -1.23 -7.97 16.45
N PRO A 275 0.09 -7.82 16.48
CA PRO A 275 0.82 -6.55 16.45
C PRO A 275 1.79 -6.46 15.26
N TYR A 276 1.41 -5.94 14.15
CA TYR A 276 2.37 -5.98 13.07
C TYR A 276 2.63 -4.61 12.40
N PHE A 277 2.18 -3.53 13.05
CA PHE A 277 2.46 -2.17 12.61
C PHE A 277 3.72 -1.60 13.24
N GLY A 278 4.45 -0.79 12.48
CA GLY A 278 5.58 -0.02 12.96
C GLY A 278 6.93 -0.73 12.93
N GLY A 279 7.87 -0.22 13.71
CA GLY A 279 9.27 -0.64 13.69
C GLY A 279 9.57 -2.05 14.18
N ALA A 280 8.62 -2.72 14.85
CA ALA A 280 8.72 -4.12 15.28
C ALA A 280 7.64 -4.93 14.55
N SER A 281 7.88 -5.24 13.28
CA SER A 281 6.89 -5.92 12.43
C SER A 281 6.51 -7.33 12.89
N GLY A 282 7.35 -7.98 13.68
CA GLY A 282 7.19 -9.39 14.01
C GLY A 282 7.57 -10.35 12.88
N ILE A 283 7.80 -9.83 11.66
CA ILE A 283 8.19 -10.61 10.49
C ILE A 283 9.72 -10.75 10.47
N PRO A 284 10.28 -11.97 10.45
CA PRO A 284 11.73 -12.18 10.51
C PRO A 284 12.50 -11.45 9.40
N GLY A 285 13.51 -10.65 9.76
CA GLY A 285 14.35 -9.92 8.81
C GLY A 285 13.69 -8.71 8.14
N VAL A 286 12.46 -8.37 8.50
CA VAL A 286 11.79 -7.13 8.06
C VAL A 286 11.84 -6.10 9.18
N ALA A 287 12.56 -5.01 8.95
CA ALA A 287 12.80 -4.01 9.98
C ALA A 287 11.56 -3.17 10.30
N ARG A 288 10.71 -2.95 9.31
CA ARG A 288 9.45 -2.21 9.42
C ARG A 288 8.48 -2.73 8.37
N CYS A 289 7.25 -2.89 8.73
CA CYS A 289 6.16 -3.28 7.84
C CYS A 289 4.85 -2.69 8.35
N MET A 290 4.01 -2.27 7.42
CA MET A 290 2.70 -1.69 7.70
C MET A 290 1.61 -2.50 7.01
N GLY A 291 0.58 -2.90 7.76
CA GLY A 291 -0.57 -3.61 7.23
C GLY A 291 -1.69 -2.67 6.79
N PHE A 292 -1.35 -1.67 5.99
CA PHE A 292 -2.34 -0.67 5.56
C PHE A 292 -3.47 -1.29 4.76
N PRO A 293 -4.74 -1.02 5.11
CA PRO A 293 -5.87 -1.53 4.35
C PRO A 293 -5.94 -0.85 2.99
N GLN A 294 -6.44 -1.58 1.98
CA GLN A 294 -6.70 -1.06 0.65
C GLN A 294 -8.18 -1.17 0.34
N VAL A 295 -8.77 -0.15 -0.31
CA VAL A 295 -10.16 -0.14 -0.75
C VAL A 295 -10.25 -0.05 -2.27
N GLY A 296 -11.15 -0.83 -2.85
CA GLY A 296 -11.49 -0.78 -4.26
C GLY A 296 -12.99 -0.96 -4.46
N ILE A 297 -13.47 -0.61 -5.65
CA ILE A 297 -14.87 -0.74 -6.01
C ILE A 297 -15.01 -1.38 -7.40
N ASP A 298 -15.93 -2.34 -7.52
CA ASP A 298 -16.46 -2.76 -8.82
C ASP A 298 -17.54 -1.76 -9.24
N PRO A 299 -17.29 -0.92 -10.25
CA PRO A 299 -18.24 0.13 -10.62
C PRO A 299 -19.53 -0.41 -11.26
N LYS A 300 -19.52 -1.65 -11.77
CA LYS A 300 -20.72 -2.26 -12.38
C LYS A 300 -21.69 -2.75 -11.32
N LEU A 301 -21.20 -3.18 -10.18
CA LEU A 301 -21.99 -3.73 -9.08
C LEU A 301 -22.19 -2.72 -7.94
N GLY A 302 -21.34 -1.70 -7.84
CA GLY A 302 -21.23 -0.85 -6.66
C GLY A 302 -20.66 -1.58 -5.44
N ARG A 303 -20.04 -2.77 -5.65
CA ARG A 303 -19.47 -3.60 -4.60
C ARG A 303 -18.14 -3.04 -4.16
N LEU A 304 -17.99 -2.84 -2.86
CA LEU A 304 -16.74 -2.45 -2.23
C LEU A 304 -15.95 -3.69 -1.82
N TYR A 305 -14.62 -3.58 -1.91
CA TYR A 305 -13.67 -4.55 -1.41
C TYR A 305 -12.67 -3.83 -0.49
N VAL A 306 -12.29 -4.49 0.60
CA VAL A 306 -11.21 -4.04 1.47
C VAL A 306 -10.26 -5.20 1.70
N THR A 307 -8.95 -4.98 1.50
CA THR A 307 -7.89 -5.95 1.81
C THR A 307 -6.99 -5.41 2.91
N TRP A 308 -6.45 -6.29 3.72
CA TRP A 308 -5.46 -6.01 4.75
C TRP A 308 -4.66 -7.28 5.04
N SER A 309 -3.61 -7.17 5.84
CA SER A 309 -2.91 -8.34 6.38
C SER A 309 -2.83 -8.28 7.89
N ASP A 310 -2.92 -9.45 8.55
CA ASP A 310 -2.80 -9.57 9.99
C ASP A 310 -2.39 -10.98 10.46
N PHE A 311 -2.14 -11.14 11.75
CA PHE A 311 -1.65 -12.36 12.40
C PHE A 311 -2.74 -13.31 12.92
N ARG A 312 -4.00 -13.20 12.49
CA ARG A 312 -5.10 -13.99 13.08
C ARG A 312 -4.91 -15.51 13.00
N ASN A 313 -4.08 -15.99 12.09
CA ASN A 313 -3.76 -17.40 11.89
C ASN A 313 -2.40 -17.81 12.48
N GLY A 314 -1.71 -16.93 13.25
CA GLY A 314 -0.42 -17.22 13.86
C GLY A 314 0.80 -16.86 13.03
N ASP A 315 0.62 -16.58 11.77
CA ASP A 315 1.51 -15.98 10.78
C ASP A 315 0.77 -14.84 10.07
N VAL A 316 1.47 -14.03 9.30
CA VAL A 316 0.85 -12.93 8.56
C VAL A 316 0.23 -13.45 7.28
N ASP A 317 -1.10 -13.35 7.20
CA ASP A 317 -1.88 -13.67 6.00
C ASP A 317 -2.53 -12.41 5.41
N VAL A 318 -2.86 -12.44 4.12
CA VAL A 318 -3.62 -11.40 3.42
C VAL A 318 -5.10 -11.78 3.40
N PHE A 319 -5.94 -10.85 3.83
CA PHE A 319 -7.39 -11.01 3.89
C PHE A 319 -8.12 -10.03 2.99
N ILE A 320 -9.34 -10.39 2.60
CA ILE A 320 -10.29 -9.55 1.90
C ILE A 320 -11.68 -9.67 2.54
N SER A 321 -12.42 -8.57 2.53
CA SER A 321 -13.84 -8.50 2.84
C SER A 321 -14.54 -7.64 1.80
N ARG A 322 -15.84 -7.86 1.60
CA ARG A 322 -16.66 -7.16 0.60
C ARG A 322 -17.96 -6.66 1.17
N SER A 323 -18.48 -5.58 0.59
CA SER A 323 -19.76 -5.00 0.93
C SER A 323 -20.59 -4.75 -0.33
N ASP A 324 -21.84 -5.21 -0.31
CA ASP A 324 -22.82 -5.01 -1.38
C ASP A 324 -23.85 -3.90 -1.08
N ASP A 325 -23.73 -3.26 0.08
CA ASP A 325 -24.70 -2.30 0.61
C ASP A 325 -24.05 -0.94 0.95
N HIS A 326 -23.08 -0.52 0.12
CA HIS A 326 -22.38 0.77 0.26
C HIS A 326 -21.60 0.90 1.57
N GLY A 327 -20.99 -0.20 2.04
CA GLY A 327 -20.15 -0.22 3.22
C GLY A 327 -20.93 -0.32 4.54
N ASN A 328 -22.25 -0.60 4.52
CA ASN A 328 -23.01 -0.75 5.77
C ASN A 328 -22.74 -2.07 6.46
N THR A 329 -22.69 -3.17 5.69
CA THR A 329 -22.31 -4.51 6.18
C THR A 329 -21.18 -5.10 5.35
N TRP A 330 -20.42 -6.01 5.94
CA TRP A 330 -19.25 -6.63 5.36
C TRP A 330 -19.28 -8.15 5.55
N THR A 331 -18.78 -8.88 4.56
CA THR A 331 -18.62 -10.33 4.67
C THR A 331 -17.57 -10.68 5.73
N ALA A 332 -17.60 -11.91 6.24
CA ALA A 332 -16.49 -12.42 7.03
C ALA A 332 -15.17 -12.34 6.23
N PRO A 333 -14.03 -12.06 6.90
CA PRO A 333 -12.72 -12.08 6.25
C PRO A 333 -12.45 -13.41 5.55
N MET A 334 -11.97 -13.33 4.31
CA MET A 334 -11.52 -14.48 3.54
C MET A 334 -10.04 -14.31 3.22
N ARG A 335 -9.27 -15.39 3.30
CA ARG A 335 -7.83 -15.39 2.99
C ARG A 335 -7.62 -15.34 1.48
N VAL A 336 -6.71 -14.47 1.02
CA VAL A 336 -6.34 -14.27 -0.39
C VAL A 336 -5.19 -15.20 -0.81
N ASN A 337 -4.19 -15.35 0.05
CA ASN A 337 -3.11 -16.31 -0.15
C ASN A 337 -3.62 -17.73 0.05
N ASN A 338 -3.12 -18.68 -0.73
CA ASN A 338 -3.65 -20.06 -0.80
C ASN A 338 -2.65 -21.15 -0.33
N ASP A 339 -1.60 -20.75 0.35
CA ASP A 339 -0.71 -21.65 1.10
C ASP A 339 -1.43 -22.27 2.31
N PRO A 340 -0.92 -23.31 2.97
CA PRO A 340 -1.54 -23.90 4.13
C PRO A 340 -1.68 -22.89 5.28
N ILE A 341 -2.78 -22.96 6.03
CA ILE A 341 -2.98 -22.15 7.23
C ILE A 341 -2.04 -22.64 8.33
N HIS A 342 -1.41 -21.75 9.08
CA HIS A 342 -0.47 -22.04 10.16
C HIS A 342 0.82 -22.73 9.69
N ASP A 343 1.29 -22.44 8.48
CA ASP A 343 2.54 -23.00 7.97
C ASP A 343 3.77 -22.19 8.39
N GLY A 344 3.57 -21.01 9.00
CA GLY A 344 4.62 -20.11 9.48
C GLY A 344 5.22 -19.24 8.40
N ALA A 345 4.64 -19.21 7.21
CA ALA A 345 5.09 -18.36 6.11
C ALA A 345 4.31 -17.05 6.10
N ASP A 346 5.01 -15.90 6.16
CA ASP A 346 4.37 -14.58 6.18
C ASP A 346 4.06 -14.07 4.76
N GLN A 347 2.85 -13.47 4.59
CA GLN A 347 2.44 -12.69 3.43
C GLN A 347 2.10 -11.26 3.87
N PHE A 348 2.80 -10.27 3.35
CA PHE A 348 2.77 -8.90 3.87
C PHE A 348 2.88 -7.82 2.79
N LEU A 349 2.63 -6.55 3.17
CA LEU A 349 2.61 -5.37 2.30
C LEU A 349 1.72 -5.58 1.07
N GLN A 350 0.49 -6.01 1.30
CA GLN A 350 -0.47 -6.23 0.23
C GLN A 350 -0.94 -4.91 -0.39
N TRP A 351 -1.25 -4.96 -1.69
CA TRP A 351 -1.94 -3.90 -2.42
C TRP A 351 -3.00 -4.47 -3.34
N MET A 352 -4.15 -3.81 -3.44
CA MET A 352 -5.28 -4.27 -4.24
C MET A 352 -5.62 -3.32 -5.37
N ALA A 353 -6.03 -3.88 -6.51
CA ALA A 353 -6.67 -3.17 -7.61
C ALA A 353 -7.88 -3.95 -8.13
N VAL A 354 -8.99 -3.26 -8.31
CA VAL A 354 -10.16 -3.77 -9.02
C VAL A 354 -10.08 -3.31 -10.46
N ASP A 355 -10.12 -4.23 -11.41
CA ASP A 355 -10.23 -3.88 -12.83
C ASP A 355 -11.64 -3.41 -13.13
N THR A 356 -11.78 -2.13 -13.44
CA THR A 356 -13.09 -1.50 -13.68
C THR A 356 -13.77 -1.98 -14.95
N THR A 357 -13.07 -2.68 -15.84
CA THR A 357 -13.59 -3.19 -17.11
C THR A 357 -14.17 -4.59 -17.02
N ASP A 358 -13.55 -5.51 -16.28
CA ASP A 358 -13.99 -6.90 -16.12
C ASP A 358 -14.46 -7.27 -14.72
N GLY A 359 -14.23 -6.38 -13.73
CA GLY A 359 -14.61 -6.59 -12.34
C GLY A 359 -13.69 -7.56 -11.59
N SER A 360 -12.55 -7.95 -12.16
CA SER A 360 -11.59 -8.80 -11.47
C SER A 360 -10.93 -8.07 -10.30
N VAL A 361 -10.71 -8.79 -9.22
CA VAL A 361 -9.99 -8.29 -8.04
C VAL A 361 -8.59 -8.86 -8.06
N ASN A 362 -7.60 -7.98 -8.01
CA ASN A 362 -6.19 -8.34 -8.09
C ASN A 362 -5.51 -7.86 -6.81
N VAL A 363 -4.68 -8.71 -6.19
CA VAL A 363 -3.95 -8.40 -4.95
C VAL A 363 -2.51 -8.83 -5.12
N GLN A 364 -1.58 -7.90 -4.90
CA GLN A 364 -0.14 -8.16 -4.86
C GLN A 364 0.31 -8.23 -3.41
N PHE A 365 1.29 -9.04 -3.09
CA PHE A 365 1.90 -9.10 -1.77
C PHE A 365 3.27 -9.77 -1.81
N TYR A 366 4.13 -9.46 -0.84
CA TYR A 366 5.32 -10.23 -0.55
C TYR A 366 4.92 -11.56 0.10
N ASP A 367 5.59 -12.64 -0.30
CA ASP A 367 5.16 -13.99 -0.02
C ASP A 367 6.35 -14.89 0.28
N ARG A 368 6.32 -15.59 1.40
CA ARG A 368 7.40 -16.43 1.90
C ARG A 368 7.09 -17.92 1.88
N ARG A 369 6.00 -18.34 1.24
CA ARG A 369 5.53 -19.74 1.20
C ARG A 369 6.54 -20.78 0.76
N ASP A 370 7.61 -20.38 0.03
CA ASP A 370 8.62 -21.31 -0.47
C ASP A 370 9.84 -21.44 0.44
N ASP A 371 9.91 -20.67 1.51
CA ASP A 371 11.01 -20.69 2.45
C ASP A 371 10.58 -21.10 3.85
N PRO A 372 10.84 -22.36 4.26
CA PRO A 372 10.51 -22.81 5.61
C PRO A 372 11.19 -22.02 6.74
N ALA A 373 12.26 -21.27 6.44
CA ALA A 373 12.90 -20.38 7.40
C ALA A 373 12.23 -19.01 7.50
N ASN A 374 11.22 -18.73 6.67
CA ASN A 374 10.45 -17.49 6.62
C ASN A 374 11.34 -16.24 6.47
N ARG A 375 12.30 -16.29 5.52
CA ARG A 375 13.28 -15.21 5.27
C ARG A 375 13.37 -14.79 3.81
N LEU A 376 13.27 -15.75 2.90
CA LEU A 376 13.30 -15.48 1.46
C LEU A 376 11.90 -15.11 0.98
N THR A 377 11.82 -14.02 0.26
CA THR A 377 10.57 -13.39 -0.16
C THR A 377 10.47 -13.39 -1.68
N ARG A 378 9.33 -13.74 -2.22
CA ARG A 378 8.92 -13.46 -3.60
C ARG A 378 7.80 -12.43 -3.63
N VAL A 379 7.38 -12.02 -4.83
CA VAL A 379 6.15 -11.23 -5.04
C VAL A 379 5.12 -12.09 -5.73
N THR A 380 3.94 -12.18 -5.11
CA THR A 380 2.80 -12.97 -5.59
C THR A 380 1.69 -12.04 -6.05
N LEU A 381 1.03 -12.40 -7.17
CA LEU A 381 -0.20 -11.81 -7.67
C LEU A 381 -1.34 -12.80 -7.46
N ALA A 382 -2.32 -12.44 -6.64
CA ALA A 382 -3.57 -13.18 -6.51
C ALA A 382 -4.66 -12.51 -7.35
N ARG A 383 -5.39 -13.28 -8.18
CA ARG A 383 -6.47 -12.78 -9.02
C ARG A 383 -7.76 -13.55 -8.77
N SER A 384 -8.85 -12.82 -8.62
CA SER A 384 -10.22 -13.31 -8.58
C SER A 384 -10.99 -12.83 -9.80
N THR A 385 -11.69 -13.74 -10.47
CA THR A 385 -12.65 -13.44 -11.55
C THR A 385 -14.09 -13.74 -11.16
N ASP A 386 -14.31 -14.22 -9.95
CA ASP A 386 -15.60 -14.56 -9.36
C ASP A 386 -16.04 -13.55 -8.29
N ARG A 387 -15.61 -12.29 -8.43
CA ARG A 387 -16.02 -11.18 -7.56
C ARG A 387 -15.51 -11.31 -6.13
N GLY A 388 -14.29 -11.81 -5.98
CA GLY A 388 -13.62 -11.94 -4.69
C GLY A 388 -14.10 -13.15 -3.87
N GLU A 389 -14.67 -14.18 -4.49
CA GLU A 389 -15.08 -15.40 -3.78
C GLU A 389 -13.97 -16.45 -3.71
N SER A 390 -13.06 -16.43 -4.69
CA SER A 390 -11.85 -17.25 -4.67
C SER A 390 -10.70 -16.53 -5.39
N PHE A 391 -9.47 -16.95 -5.12
CA PHE A 391 -8.27 -16.39 -5.73
C PHE A 391 -7.37 -17.48 -6.29
N THR A 392 -6.90 -17.26 -7.52
CA THR A 392 -5.76 -17.99 -8.09
C THR A 392 -4.50 -17.17 -7.83
N ASN A 393 -3.49 -17.78 -7.22
CA ASN A 393 -2.22 -17.14 -6.92
C ASN A 393 -1.19 -17.47 -8.01
N TYR A 394 -0.45 -16.44 -8.46
CA TYR A 394 0.57 -16.49 -9.49
C TYR A 394 1.88 -15.91 -9.00
N ALA A 395 3.00 -16.44 -9.45
CA ALA A 395 4.29 -15.79 -9.25
C ALA A 395 4.44 -14.63 -10.23
N TRP A 396 4.75 -13.43 -9.77
CA TRP A 396 5.27 -12.36 -10.63
C TRP A 396 6.65 -12.75 -11.17
N ARG A 397 7.44 -13.37 -10.32
CA ARG A 397 8.81 -13.72 -10.57
C ARG A 397 9.12 -15.08 -9.90
N ALA A 398 9.99 -15.88 -10.52
CA ALA A 398 10.35 -17.20 -10.01
C ALA A 398 11.34 -17.15 -8.84
N GLU A 399 12.28 -16.16 -8.85
CA GLU A 399 13.35 -16.09 -7.87
C GLU A 399 12.88 -15.34 -6.63
N SER A 400 13.25 -15.86 -5.47
CA SER A 400 13.10 -15.20 -4.17
C SER A 400 14.34 -14.37 -3.84
N PHE A 401 14.19 -13.39 -2.95
CA PHE A 401 15.26 -12.53 -2.45
C PHE A 401 15.18 -12.40 -0.93
N ALA A 402 16.32 -12.16 -0.27
CA ALA A 402 16.37 -11.87 1.16
C ALA A 402 16.01 -10.40 1.41
N THR A 403 15.25 -10.14 2.47
CA THR A 403 14.84 -8.79 2.86
C THR A 403 15.70 -8.19 3.97
N ASP A 404 16.61 -8.98 4.55
CA ASP A 404 17.47 -8.56 5.65
C ASP A 404 18.26 -7.30 5.28
N SER A 405 18.28 -6.34 6.19
CA SER A 405 18.98 -5.05 6.04
C SER A 405 18.39 -4.07 5.00
N ALA A 406 17.37 -4.42 4.23
CA ALA A 406 16.71 -3.52 3.30
C ALA A 406 15.49 -2.86 3.94
N PHE A 407 15.20 -1.63 3.52
CA PHE A 407 13.90 -1.00 3.75
C PHE A 407 13.08 -1.09 2.47
N LEU A 408 12.11 -1.98 2.46
CA LEU A 408 11.26 -2.19 1.29
C LEU A 408 10.23 -1.08 1.09
N GLY A 409 9.99 -0.28 2.12
CA GLY A 409 8.91 0.69 2.21
C GLY A 409 7.78 0.20 3.12
N ASP A 410 6.79 1.04 3.28
CA ASP A 410 5.57 0.75 4.05
C ASP A 410 4.43 0.29 3.16
N TYR A 411 4.60 0.36 1.84
CA TYR A 411 3.60 -0.03 0.85
C TYR A 411 4.24 -0.38 -0.51
N GLU A 412 3.49 -1.12 -1.29
CA GLU A 412 3.66 -1.39 -2.71
C GLU A 412 2.53 -0.72 -3.47
N TRP A 413 2.42 -0.97 -4.80
CA TRP A 413 1.29 -0.45 -5.58
C TRP A 413 0.90 -1.41 -6.70
N LEU A 414 -0.41 -1.49 -6.97
CA LEU A 414 -0.98 -2.31 -8.02
C LEU A 414 -2.07 -1.52 -8.75
N VAL A 415 -2.15 -1.68 -10.07
CA VAL A 415 -3.25 -1.18 -10.90
C VAL A 415 -3.66 -2.24 -11.90
N ALA A 416 -4.95 -2.24 -12.26
CA ALA A 416 -5.51 -3.18 -13.22
C ALA A 416 -6.48 -2.47 -14.17
N LEU A 417 -6.38 -2.75 -15.46
CA LEU A 417 -7.25 -2.18 -16.47
C LEU A 417 -7.30 -3.06 -17.73
N GLY A 418 -8.50 -3.44 -18.16
CA GLY A 418 -8.72 -4.15 -19.40
C GLY A 418 -8.09 -5.53 -19.46
N GLY A 419 -8.09 -6.27 -18.35
CA GLY A 419 -7.47 -7.58 -18.20
C GLY A 419 -5.94 -7.55 -18.11
N ARG A 420 -5.33 -6.36 -18.03
CA ARG A 420 -3.91 -6.18 -17.72
C ARG A 420 -3.73 -5.75 -16.27
N VAL A 421 -2.67 -6.25 -15.65
CA VAL A 421 -2.31 -5.93 -14.27
C VAL A 421 -0.87 -5.47 -14.25
N PHE A 422 -0.62 -4.36 -13.55
CA PHE A 422 0.71 -3.79 -13.36
C PHE A 422 0.94 -3.59 -11.87
N GLY A 423 2.02 -4.20 -11.35
CA GLY A 423 2.43 -4.06 -9.96
C GLY A 423 3.81 -3.46 -9.85
N THR A 424 4.07 -2.71 -8.77
CA THR A 424 5.40 -2.20 -8.49
C THR A 424 5.77 -2.49 -7.05
N TRP A 425 7.05 -2.81 -6.82
CA TRP A 425 7.58 -3.14 -5.51
C TRP A 425 9.05 -2.76 -5.39
N ALA A 426 9.54 -2.70 -4.14
CA ALA A 426 10.94 -2.53 -3.84
C ALA A 426 11.61 -3.89 -3.58
N GLU A 427 12.83 -4.09 -4.05
CA GLU A 427 13.66 -5.23 -3.66
C GLU A 427 15.09 -4.78 -3.39
N PRO A 428 15.89 -5.53 -2.60
CA PRO A 428 17.29 -5.22 -2.43
C PRO A 428 18.01 -5.16 -3.77
N ALA A 429 18.85 -4.14 -3.93
CA ALA A 429 19.68 -4.01 -5.12
C ALA A 429 20.66 -5.18 -5.24
N PRO A 430 21.05 -5.58 -6.46
CA PRO A 430 22.02 -6.63 -6.67
C PRO A 430 23.35 -6.36 -5.96
N ALA A 431 24.09 -7.42 -5.60
CA ALA A 431 25.41 -7.29 -5.00
C ALA A 431 26.33 -6.44 -5.88
N GLY A 432 27.04 -5.50 -5.27
CA GLY A 432 27.91 -4.56 -5.97
C GLY A 432 27.20 -3.35 -6.59
N TYR A 433 25.91 -3.17 -6.37
CA TYR A 433 25.18 -1.98 -6.82
C TYR A 433 25.71 -0.71 -6.13
N ALA A 434 26.28 0.19 -6.92
CA ALA A 434 26.81 1.46 -6.41
C ALA A 434 25.74 2.54 -6.46
N VAL A 435 25.43 3.15 -5.32
CA VAL A 435 24.58 4.34 -5.24
C VAL A 435 25.41 5.58 -5.55
N VAL A 436 25.08 6.28 -6.62
CA VAL A 436 25.81 7.47 -7.10
C VAL A 436 25.32 8.76 -6.41
N VAL A 437 24.07 8.77 -5.94
CA VAL A 437 23.51 9.93 -5.25
C VAL A 437 23.88 9.91 -3.78
N PRO A 438 24.55 10.95 -3.25
CA PRO A 438 24.91 11.01 -1.85
C PRO A 438 23.69 10.86 -0.94
N ARG A 439 23.77 9.92 -0.02
CA ARG A 439 22.77 9.75 1.04
C ARG A 439 22.87 10.94 2.00
N ALA A 440 21.75 11.50 2.40
CA ALA A 440 21.75 12.40 3.54
C ALA A 440 22.31 11.66 4.75
N PRO A 441 23.13 12.29 5.62
CA PRO A 441 23.66 11.63 6.79
C PRO A 441 22.49 11.17 7.66
N SER A 442 22.27 9.85 7.72
CA SER A 442 21.25 9.26 8.59
C SER A 442 21.97 8.60 9.78
N THR A 443 21.47 8.84 10.97
CA THR A 443 21.88 8.17 12.20
C THR A 443 21.42 6.70 12.26
N VAL A 444 20.68 6.24 11.26
CA VAL A 444 20.23 4.85 11.12
C VAL A 444 21.33 4.04 10.44
N ALA A 445 21.64 2.86 10.97
CA ALA A 445 22.59 1.91 10.39
C ALA A 445 22.37 1.81 8.86
N SER A 446 23.47 1.75 8.08
CA SER A 446 23.43 1.78 6.62
C SER A 446 22.59 0.61 6.10
N ARG A 447 21.35 0.88 5.71
CA ARG A 447 20.48 -0.11 5.08
C ARG A 447 20.98 -0.41 3.67
N ALA A 448 20.84 -1.66 3.23
CA ALA A 448 21.12 -2.03 1.85
C ALA A 448 20.29 -1.18 0.88
N PRO A 449 20.85 -0.75 -0.26
CA PRO A 449 20.10 -0.02 -1.26
C PRO A 449 18.97 -0.90 -1.84
N THR A 450 17.86 -0.25 -2.22
CA THR A 450 16.72 -0.90 -2.85
C THR A 450 16.51 -0.33 -4.26
N ILE A 451 15.97 -1.16 -5.14
CA ILE A 451 15.56 -0.81 -6.49
C ILE A 451 14.08 -1.07 -6.67
N ILE A 452 13.45 -0.33 -7.57
CA ILE A 452 12.05 -0.53 -7.91
C ILE A 452 11.92 -1.42 -9.12
N ARG A 453 11.07 -2.43 -9.00
CA ARG A 453 10.61 -3.29 -10.07
C ARG A 453 9.19 -2.95 -10.48
N VAL A 454 8.89 -3.22 -11.74
CA VAL A 454 7.52 -3.26 -12.25
C VAL A 454 7.28 -4.64 -12.84
N GLY A 455 6.22 -5.29 -12.36
CA GLY A 455 5.64 -6.48 -12.95
C GLY A 455 4.46 -6.13 -13.85
N SER A 456 4.32 -6.81 -14.98
CA SER A 456 3.14 -6.74 -15.85
C SER A 456 2.63 -8.14 -16.15
N ALA A 457 1.29 -8.30 -16.20
CA ALA A 457 0.63 -9.55 -16.60
C ALA A 457 -0.53 -9.23 -17.55
N ASP A 458 -0.83 -10.13 -18.47
CA ASP A 458 -1.88 -9.97 -19.46
C ASP A 458 -2.81 -11.19 -19.47
N PHE A 459 -3.99 -11.01 -18.90
CA PHE A 459 -5.01 -12.06 -18.76
C PHE A 459 -6.01 -12.12 -19.92
N ARG A 460 -5.88 -11.24 -20.93
CA ARG A 460 -6.83 -11.19 -22.07
C ARG A 460 -6.80 -12.43 -22.97
N ALA A 461 -5.67 -13.12 -23.02
CA ALA A 461 -5.48 -14.33 -23.83
C ALA A 461 -5.72 -15.63 -23.04
N ALA A 462 -6.08 -15.54 -21.74
CA ALA A 462 -6.28 -16.70 -20.87
C ALA A 462 -7.75 -17.18 -20.80
N HIS A 463 -8.59 -16.76 -21.76
CA HIS A 463 -10.00 -17.16 -21.89
C HIS A 463 -10.23 -18.05 -23.09
#